data_97fc59af46ce7a02adfcf4ae312f062d
#
_entry.id   97fc59af46ce7a02adfcf4ae312f062d
#
_cell.length_a   1.000
_cell.length_b   1.000
_cell.length_c   1.000
_cell.angle_alpha   90.00
_cell.angle_beta   90.00
_cell.angle_gamma   90.00
#
_symmetry.space_group_name_H-M   'P 1'
#
loop_
_entity.id
_entity.type
_entity.pdbx_description
1 polymer ?
#
loop_
_entity_poly.entity_id
_entity_poly.type
_entity_poly.pdbx_seq_one_letter_code
_entity_poly.pdbx_strand_id
1 'polypeptide(L)'
;MDGKPRLDGIKSFLESRNISLPPGSPSDPPGTPTVNGLGNRKNALFLTVLDRDGVEVYEDSIRYITAVRAASMRTAIVSSSANTVQVLTAAGITDLFDARVDAHVAQERGLRGKPEPDTFLEAARMLGVPATEAAVFEDALAGVAAGHAGQFGFVVGVDRIGHGHAEELRKHGADTVVKDLADLL
;
A
#
# COMPACT_ATOMS: atom_id res chain seq x y z
N MET A 1 -9.00 -5.35 -5.91
CA MET A 1 -7.68 -5.82 -6.40
C MET A 1 -6.56 -4.93 -5.88
N ASP A 2 -6.90 -3.72 -5.57
CA ASP A 2 -5.96 -2.71 -5.08
C ASP A 2 -5.50 -3.00 -3.65
N GLY A 3 -4.30 -2.56 -3.31
CA GLY A 3 -3.69 -2.79 -1.99
C GLY A 3 -3.11 -4.18 -1.75
N LYS A 4 -3.37 -5.17 -2.61
CA LYS A 4 -2.86 -6.55 -2.46
C LYS A 4 -1.43 -6.72 -3.00
N PRO A 5 -0.67 -7.72 -2.51
CA PRO A 5 0.58 -8.14 -3.14
C PRO A 5 0.40 -8.46 -4.63
N ARG A 6 1.46 -8.24 -5.44
CA ARG A 6 1.40 -8.31 -6.91
C ARG A 6 0.72 -9.58 -7.43
N LEU A 7 1.14 -10.75 -6.97
CA LEU A 7 0.62 -12.03 -7.47
C LEU A 7 -0.83 -12.26 -7.03
N ASP A 8 -1.20 -11.84 -5.83
CA ASP A 8 -2.57 -11.97 -5.33
C ASP A 8 -3.52 -11.02 -6.07
N GLY A 9 -3.04 -9.81 -6.39
CA GLY A 9 -3.77 -8.88 -7.26
C GLY A 9 -4.01 -9.46 -8.65
N ILE A 10 -3.02 -10.15 -9.26
CA ILE A 10 -3.17 -10.82 -10.56
C ILE A 10 -4.15 -11.98 -10.45
N LYS A 11 -4.06 -12.83 -9.44
CA LYS A 11 -5.02 -13.92 -9.23
C LYS A 11 -6.44 -13.39 -9.13
N SER A 12 -6.67 -12.39 -8.24
CA SER A 12 -8.00 -11.76 -8.09
C SER A 12 -8.52 -11.15 -9.40
N PHE A 13 -7.63 -10.57 -10.22
CA PHE A 13 -7.98 -10.04 -11.54
C PHE A 13 -8.40 -11.14 -12.52
N LEU A 14 -7.66 -12.23 -12.58
CA LEU A 14 -7.97 -13.37 -13.45
C LEU A 14 -9.28 -14.05 -13.02
N GLU A 15 -9.45 -14.28 -11.73
CA GLU A 15 -10.67 -14.85 -11.14
C GLU A 15 -11.92 -14.02 -11.48
N SER A 16 -11.84 -12.69 -11.39
CA SER A 16 -12.95 -11.79 -11.73
C SER A 16 -13.38 -11.85 -13.19
N ARG A 17 -12.58 -12.49 -14.04
CA ARG A 17 -12.84 -12.69 -15.48
C ARG A 17 -13.01 -14.17 -15.87
N ASN A 18 -13.09 -15.06 -14.87
CA ASN A 18 -13.14 -16.50 -15.06
C ASN A 18 -11.96 -17.05 -15.89
N ILE A 19 -10.77 -16.44 -15.72
CA ILE A 19 -9.54 -16.88 -16.38
C ILE A 19 -8.70 -17.67 -15.36
N SER A 20 -8.28 -18.88 -15.73
CA SER A 20 -7.37 -19.69 -14.93
C SER A 20 -6.03 -19.82 -15.65
N LEU A 21 -4.96 -19.51 -14.93
CA LEU A 21 -3.58 -19.71 -15.38
C LEU A 21 -2.79 -20.50 -14.32
N PRO A 22 -1.82 -21.32 -14.76
CA PRO A 22 -0.92 -21.98 -13.81
C PRO A 22 -0.10 -20.94 -13.02
N PRO A 23 0.33 -21.26 -11.78
CA PRO A 23 1.16 -20.38 -10.98
C PRO A 23 2.44 -19.94 -11.68
N GLY A 24 3.10 -20.89 -12.37
CA GLY A 24 4.42 -20.67 -12.98
C GLY A 24 5.55 -20.55 -11.95
N SER A 25 6.72 -20.16 -12.43
CA SER A 25 7.93 -19.93 -11.63
C SER A 25 8.17 -18.43 -11.44
N PRO A 26 8.74 -17.98 -10.30
CA PRO A 26 9.20 -16.60 -10.14
C PRO A 26 10.18 -16.13 -11.25
N SER A 27 10.88 -17.06 -11.88
CA SER A 27 11.81 -16.80 -12.99
C SER A 27 11.19 -16.82 -14.38
N ASP A 28 9.86 -17.00 -14.50
CA ASP A 28 9.20 -17.02 -15.81
C ASP A 28 9.48 -15.69 -16.57
N PRO A 29 9.83 -15.78 -17.87
CA PRO A 29 9.98 -14.59 -18.70
C PRO A 29 8.72 -13.72 -18.67
N PRO A 30 8.86 -12.38 -18.76
CA PRO A 30 7.73 -11.47 -18.85
C PRO A 30 6.78 -11.83 -20.00
N GLY A 31 5.50 -12.07 -19.67
CA GLY A 31 4.47 -12.44 -20.65
C GLY A 31 4.25 -13.93 -20.84
N THR A 32 5.02 -14.80 -20.20
CA THR A 32 4.66 -16.23 -20.11
C THR A 32 3.23 -16.36 -19.59
N PRO A 33 2.37 -17.26 -20.14
CA PRO A 33 0.96 -17.41 -19.75
C PRO A 33 0.83 -18.11 -18.39
N THR A 34 1.43 -17.56 -17.37
CA THR A 34 1.39 -17.95 -15.95
C THR A 34 1.13 -16.73 -15.07
N VAL A 35 0.70 -16.95 -13.83
CA VAL A 35 0.53 -15.87 -12.85
C VAL A 35 1.83 -15.11 -12.65
N ASN A 36 2.95 -15.81 -12.49
CA ASN A 36 4.28 -15.21 -12.34
C ASN A 36 4.75 -14.47 -13.60
N GLY A 37 4.59 -15.06 -14.79
CA GLY A 37 4.98 -14.42 -16.06
C GLY A 37 4.20 -13.11 -16.31
N LEU A 38 2.89 -13.08 -16.01
CA LEU A 38 2.11 -11.84 -16.04
C LEU A 38 2.58 -10.85 -14.99
N GLY A 39 2.91 -11.31 -13.78
CA GLY A 39 3.48 -10.48 -12.71
C GLY A 39 4.80 -9.83 -13.13
N ASN A 40 5.67 -10.58 -13.75
CA ASN A 40 6.96 -10.11 -14.26
C ASN A 40 6.78 -9.11 -15.40
N ARG A 41 5.81 -9.34 -16.32
CA ARG A 41 5.47 -8.36 -17.37
C ARG A 41 4.94 -7.06 -16.77
N LYS A 42 3.99 -7.13 -15.83
CA LYS A 42 3.46 -5.95 -15.13
C LYS A 42 4.59 -5.15 -14.47
N ASN A 43 5.53 -5.84 -13.81
CA ASN A 43 6.66 -5.20 -13.16
C ASN A 43 7.61 -4.51 -14.15
N ALA A 44 7.95 -5.17 -15.25
CA ALA A 44 8.81 -4.59 -16.27
C ALA A 44 8.19 -3.32 -16.87
N LEU A 45 6.89 -3.36 -17.20
CA LEU A 45 6.16 -2.19 -17.70
C LEU A 45 6.11 -1.07 -16.66
N PHE A 46 5.86 -1.40 -15.40
CA PHE A 46 5.84 -0.40 -14.32
C PHE A 46 7.18 0.32 -14.19
N LEU A 47 8.30 -0.42 -14.17
CA LEU A 47 9.63 0.18 -14.07
C LEU A 47 9.96 1.04 -15.29
N THR A 48 9.55 0.64 -16.50
CA THR A 48 9.73 1.44 -17.71
C THR A 48 8.95 2.78 -17.61
N VAL A 49 7.72 2.75 -17.10
CA VAL A 49 6.91 3.97 -16.92
C VAL A 49 7.51 4.84 -15.82
N LEU A 50 7.92 4.25 -14.71
CA LEU A 50 8.56 4.96 -13.61
C LEU A 50 9.85 5.69 -14.04
N ASP A 51 10.66 5.05 -14.86
CA ASP A 51 11.93 5.61 -15.38
C ASP A 51 11.66 6.75 -16.38
N ARG A 52 10.64 6.59 -17.24
CA ARG A 52 10.30 7.56 -18.28
C ARG A 52 9.57 8.80 -17.74
N ASP A 53 8.57 8.59 -16.90
CA ASP A 53 7.58 9.60 -16.51
C ASP A 53 7.76 10.06 -15.05
N GLY A 54 8.53 9.33 -14.24
CA GLY A 54 8.67 9.59 -12.81
C GLY A 54 7.40 9.21 -12.03
N VAL A 55 7.16 9.92 -10.93
CA VAL A 55 6.02 9.74 -10.02
C VAL A 55 5.34 11.08 -9.79
N GLU A 56 4.05 11.11 -10.00
CA GLU A 56 3.22 12.21 -9.53
C GLU A 56 2.99 12.07 -8.02
N VAL A 57 3.27 13.12 -7.30
CA VAL A 57 3.15 13.16 -5.84
C VAL A 57 1.92 13.99 -5.45
N TYR A 58 1.15 13.50 -4.51
CA TYR A 58 0.04 14.28 -3.93
C TYR A 58 0.60 15.31 -2.95
N GLU A 59 0.58 16.58 -3.32
CA GLU A 59 1.15 17.66 -2.51
C GLU A 59 0.45 17.84 -1.15
N ASP A 60 -0.85 17.57 -1.09
CA ASP A 60 -1.63 17.55 0.15
C ASP A 60 -1.06 16.52 1.14
N SER A 61 -0.73 15.33 0.64
CA SER A 61 -0.13 14.27 1.46
C SER A 61 1.25 14.67 1.98
N ILE A 62 2.07 15.33 1.15
CA ILE A 62 3.37 15.83 1.59
C ILE A 62 3.21 16.90 2.67
N ARG A 63 2.28 17.84 2.50
CA ARG A 63 2.00 18.86 3.52
C ARG A 63 1.58 18.23 4.84
N TYR A 64 0.67 17.26 4.79
CA TYR A 64 0.19 16.55 5.97
C TYR A 64 1.33 15.80 6.68
N ILE A 65 2.10 14.98 5.96
CA ILE A 65 3.24 14.24 6.54
C ILE A 65 4.26 15.21 7.14
N THR A 66 4.54 16.32 6.48
CA THR A 66 5.45 17.33 6.98
C THR A 66 4.93 17.95 8.28
N ALA A 67 3.64 18.26 8.37
CA ALA A 67 3.01 18.81 9.56
C ALA A 67 3.05 17.83 10.76
N VAL A 68 2.72 16.57 10.55
CA VAL A 68 2.77 15.57 11.62
C VAL A 68 4.20 15.32 12.12
N ARG A 69 5.19 15.34 11.21
CA ARG A 69 6.61 15.25 11.59
C ARG A 69 7.08 16.50 12.37
N ALA A 70 6.62 17.69 11.99
CA ALA A 70 6.89 18.93 12.74
C ALA A 70 6.29 18.87 14.16
N ALA A 71 5.18 18.13 14.34
CA ALA A 71 4.61 17.82 15.65
C ALA A 71 5.31 16.65 16.38
N SER A 72 6.51 16.26 15.92
CA SER A 72 7.32 15.17 16.51
C SER A 72 6.67 13.79 16.45
N MET A 73 5.71 13.57 15.57
CA MET A 73 5.14 12.24 15.33
C MET A 73 6.04 11.46 14.38
N ARG A 74 6.16 10.16 14.62
CA ARG A 74 6.90 9.22 13.76
C ARG A 74 6.01 8.74 12.63
N THR A 75 6.62 8.52 11.46
CA THR A 75 5.92 8.14 10.24
C THR A 75 6.50 6.87 9.64
N ALA A 76 5.63 6.02 9.11
CA ALA A 76 6.03 4.81 8.38
C ALA A 76 5.28 4.70 7.06
N ILE A 77 5.96 4.16 6.05
CA ILE A 77 5.32 3.73 4.80
C ILE A 77 5.10 2.23 4.81
N VAL A 78 3.86 1.80 4.49
CA VAL A 78 3.49 0.38 4.38
C VAL A 78 2.94 0.12 2.99
N SER A 79 3.64 -0.68 2.22
CA SER A 79 3.32 -0.93 0.81
C SER A 79 3.36 -2.41 0.47
N SER A 80 2.41 -2.88 -0.34
CA SER A 80 2.44 -4.22 -0.93
C SER A 80 3.36 -4.33 -2.15
N SER A 81 4.05 -3.25 -2.52
CA SER A 81 4.93 -3.20 -3.68
C SER A 81 6.36 -3.63 -3.34
N ALA A 82 6.98 -4.39 -4.24
CA ALA A 82 8.42 -4.66 -4.20
C ALA A 82 9.25 -3.48 -4.73
N ASN A 83 8.62 -2.48 -5.35
CA ASN A 83 9.30 -1.32 -5.94
C ASN A 83 9.18 -0.06 -5.05
N THR A 84 8.84 -0.21 -3.79
CA THR A 84 8.59 0.92 -2.87
C THR A 84 9.79 1.86 -2.78
N VAL A 85 11.02 1.32 -2.69
CA VAL A 85 12.24 2.14 -2.63
C VAL A 85 12.40 2.98 -3.88
N GLN A 86 12.23 2.37 -5.07
CA GLN A 86 12.37 3.07 -6.35
C GLN A 86 11.34 4.20 -6.47
N VAL A 87 10.09 3.94 -6.06
CA VAL A 87 9.00 4.94 -6.08
C VAL A 87 9.30 6.09 -5.13
N LEU A 88 9.69 5.83 -3.89
CA LEU A 88 10.04 6.87 -2.91
C LEU A 88 11.24 7.70 -3.34
N THR A 89 12.24 7.06 -3.96
CA THR A 89 13.43 7.75 -4.49
C THR A 89 13.05 8.64 -5.68
N ALA A 90 12.27 8.12 -6.62
CA ALA A 90 11.80 8.90 -7.77
C ALA A 90 10.91 10.09 -7.35
N ALA A 91 10.13 9.91 -6.28
CA ALA A 91 9.30 10.96 -5.68
C ALA A 91 10.08 11.96 -4.81
N GLY A 92 11.33 11.66 -4.43
CA GLY A 92 12.14 12.50 -3.54
C GLY A 92 11.63 12.58 -2.10
N ILE A 93 10.90 11.56 -1.61
CA ILE A 93 10.21 11.59 -0.30
C ILE A 93 10.70 10.49 0.67
N THR A 94 11.80 9.85 0.37
CA THR A 94 12.34 8.77 1.23
C THR A 94 12.54 9.21 2.68
N ASP A 95 13.01 10.42 2.89
CA ASP A 95 13.36 10.96 4.22
C ASP A 95 12.13 11.39 5.04
N LEU A 96 10.93 11.31 4.47
CA LEU A 96 9.69 11.57 5.19
C LEU A 96 9.25 10.42 6.09
N PHE A 97 9.91 9.27 6.03
CA PHE A 97 9.50 8.07 6.76
C PHE A 97 10.62 7.53 7.65
N ASP A 98 10.30 7.31 8.92
CA ASP A 98 11.20 6.75 9.93
C ASP A 98 11.28 5.21 9.82
N ALA A 99 10.26 4.59 9.22
CA ALA A 99 10.22 3.15 8.97
C ALA A 99 9.54 2.82 7.63
N ARG A 100 9.91 1.66 7.06
CA ARG A 100 9.33 1.13 5.83
C ARG A 100 9.04 -0.36 5.98
N VAL A 101 7.81 -0.77 5.65
CA VAL A 101 7.42 -2.16 5.49
C VAL A 101 6.90 -2.33 4.06
N ASP A 102 7.69 -2.92 3.20
CA ASP A 102 7.38 -3.22 1.81
C ASP A 102 7.28 -4.73 1.56
N ALA A 103 7.05 -5.13 0.29
CA ALA A 103 6.95 -6.54 -0.04
C ALA A 103 8.22 -7.35 0.29
N HIS A 104 9.40 -6.74 0.27
CA HIS A 104 10.65 -7.42 0.63
C HIS A 104 10.71 -7.67 2.13
N VAL A 105 10.41 -6.66 2.95
CA VAL A 105 10.33 -6.80 4.41
C VAL A 105 9.25 -7.82 4.79
N ALA A 106 8.09 -7.78 4.12
CA ALA A 106 7.02 -8.73 4.38
C ALA A 106 7.45 -10.17 4.07
N GLN A 107 8.12 -10.40 2.96
CA GLN A 107 8.65 -11.72 2.58
C GLN A 107 9.74 -12.21 3.55
N GLU A 108 10.70 -11.35 3.88
CA GLU A 108 11.82 -11.68 4.77
C GLU A 108 11.34 -12.08 6.16
N ARG A 109 10.28 -11.42 6.66
CA ARG A 109 9.73 -11.63 8.01
C ARG A 109 8.52 -12.58 8.04
N GLY A 110 8.11 -13.13 6.91
CA GLY A 110 6.97 -14.04 6.82
C GLY A 110 5.63 -13.38 7.16
N LEU A 111 5.48 -12.07 6.87
CA LEU A 111 4.26 -11.32 7.15
C LEU A 111 3.22 -11.57 6.06
N ARG A 112 1.98 -11.73 6.47
CA ARG A 112 0.84 -11.81 5.53
C ARG A 112 0.55 -10.40 4.99
N GLY A 113 0.17 -10.34 3.71
CA GLY A 113 -0.20 -9.09 3.07
C GLY A 113 -1.63 -8.66 3.40
N LYS A 114 -1.95 -7.39 3.13
CA LYS A 114 -3.31 -6.85 3.24
C LYS A 114 -4.33 -7.77 2.53
N PRO A 115 -5.49 -8.09 3.14
CA PRO A 115 -6.13 -7.42 4.27
C PRO A 115 -5.69 -7.87 5.66
N GLU A 116 -4.70 -8.75 5.79
CA GLU A 116 -4.16 -9.10 7.10
C GLU A 116 -3.39 -7.91 7.71
N PRO A 117 -3.41 -7.74 9.05
CA PRO A 117 -2.83 -6.57 9.72
C PRO A 117 -1.30 -6.60 9.86
N ASP A 118 -0.66 -7.73 9.56
CA ASP A 118 0.73 -8.04 9.91
C ASP A 118 1.70 -6.94 9.49
N THR A 119 1.57 -6.39 8.27
CA THR A 119 2.48 -5.36 7.76
C THR A 119 2.32 -4.02 8.48
N PHE A 120 1.12 -3.64 8.88
CA PHE A 120 0.89 -2.43 9.68
C PHE A 120 1.35 -2.61 11.12
N LEU A 121 1.09 -3.77 11.74
CA LEU A 121 1.57 -4.09 13.08
C LEU A 121 3.11 -4.08 13.13
N GLU A 122 3.77 -4.59 12.10
CA GLU A 122 5.22 -4.53 11.98
C GLU A 122 5.71 -3.07 11.86
N ALA A 123 5.03 -2.23 11.12
CA ALA A 123 5.38 -0.82 11.02
C ALA A 123 5.25 -0.11 12.39
N ALA A 124 4.17 -0.34 13.12
CA ALA A 124 3.99 0.19 14.48
C ALA A 124 5.10 -0.29 15.42
N ARG A 125 5.46 -1.59 15.35
CA ARG A 125 6.59 -2.16 16.11
C ARG A 125 7.92 -1.48 15.76
N MET A 126 8.19 -1.23 14.47
CA MET A 126 9.42 -0.54 14.04
C MET A 126 9.46 0.91 14.52
N LEU A 127 8.30 1.57 14.59
CA LEU A 127 8.17 2.91 15.17
C LEU A 127 8.24 2.87 16.71
N GLY A 128 8.14 1.70 17.35
CA GLY A 128 8.13 1.56 18.80
C GLY A 128 6.88 2.15 19.46
N VAL A 129 5.71 2.01 18.81
CA VAL A 129 4.42 2.46 19.33
C VAL A 129 3.41 1.30 19.30
N PRO A 130 2.49 1.23 20.26
CA PRO A 130 1.37 0.29 20.17
C PRO A 130 0.43 0.68 19.03
N ALA A 131 -0.21 -0.31 18.38
CA ALA A 131 -1.16 -0.05 17.31
C ALA A 131 -2.31 0.89 17.74
N THR A 132 -2.77 0.75 18.98
CA THR A 132 -3.83 1.59 19.57
C THR A 132 -3.45 3.07 19.70
N GLU A 133 -2.18 3.42 19.59
CA GLU A 133 -1.67 4.80 19.61
C GLU A 133 -1.19 5.28 18.23
N ALA A 134 -1.42 4.47 17.21
CA ALA A 134 -1.05 4.78 15.83
C ALA A 134 -2.29 4.95 14.94
N ALA A 135 -2.16 5.78 13.92
CA ALA A 135 -3.18 5.95 12.87
C ALA A 135 -2.72 5.33 11.55
N VAL A 136 -3.66 4.71 10.83
CA VAL A 136 -3.48 4.21 9.46
C VAL A 136 -4.19 5.12 8.47
N PHE A 137 -3.52 5.47 7.38
CA PHE A 137 -4.06 6.22 6.25
C PHE A 137 -3.99 5.34 5.01
N GLU A 138 -5.12 5.09 4.38
CA GLU A 138 -5.24 4.13 3.28
C GLU A 138 -6.34 4.48 2.28
N ASP A 139 -6.07 4.24 1.01
CA ASP A 139 -7.03 4.44 -0.07
C ASP A 139 -7.66 3.13 -0.59
N ALA A 140 -7.03 1.98 -0.29
CA ALA A 140 -7.48 0.67 -0.73
C ALA A 140 -8.30 -0.06 0.33
N LEU A 141 -9.41 -0.70 -0.08
CA LEU A 141 -10.29 -1.46 0.82
C LEU A 141 -9.54 -2.52 1.64
N ALA A 142 -8.59 -3.22 1.01
CA ALA A 142 -7.80 -4.23 1.69
C ALA A 142 -6.89 -3.63 2.78
N GLY A 143 -6.40 -2.41 2.57
CA GLY A 143 -5.58 -1.73 3.56
C GLY A 143 -6.38 -1.17 4.72
N VAL A 144 -7.54 -0.58 4.46
CA VAL A 144 -8.47 -0.15 5.51
C VAL A 144 -8.88 -1.34 6.38
N ALA A 145 -9.25 -2.48 5.76
CA ALA A 145 -9.57 -3.70 6.49
C ALA A 145 -8.40 -4.19 7.35
N ALA A 146 -7.16 -4.09 6.85
CA ALA A 146 -5.97 -4.45 7.61
C ALA A 146 -5.72 -3.53 8.83
N GLY A 147 -5.91 -2.22 8.66
CA GLY A 147 -5.84 -1.25 9.76
C GLY A 147 -6.86 -1.53 10.85
N HIS A 148 -8.10 -1.78 10.44
CA HIS A 148 -9.19 -2.13 11.36
C HIS A 148 -8.93 -3.46 12.09
N ALA A 149 -8.52 -4.51 11.35
CA ALA A 149 -8.19 -5.81 11.93
C ALA A 149 -7.01 -5.76 12.90
N GLY A 150 -6.06 -4.84 12.68
CA GLY A 150 -4.91 -4.58 13.55
C GLY A 150 -5.23 -3.79 14.81
N GLN A 151 -6.48 -3.38 14.99
CA GLN A 151 -6.93 -2.57 16.14
C GLN A 151 -6.11 -1.28 16.30
N PHE A 152 -5.82 -0.62 15.18
CA PHE A 152 -5.19 0.69 15.20
C PHE A 152 -6.11 1.71 15.85
N GLY A 153 -5.50 2.70 16.55
CA GLY A 153 -6.24 3.73 17.27
C GLY A 153 -7.12 4.58 16.38
N PHE A 154 -6.76 4.72 15.11
CA PHE A 154 -7.57 5.43 14.11
C PHE A 154 -7.26 4.95 12.68
N VAL A 155 -8.29 4.76 11.87
CA VAL A 155 -8.15 4.35 10.46
C VAL A 155 -8.81 5.41 9.57
N VAL A 156 -8.00 6.11 8.79
CA VAL A 156 -8.44 7.13 7.84
C VAL A 156 -8.50 6.53 6.45
N GLY A 157 -9.68 6.48 5.87
CA GLY A 157 -9.86 6.19 4.46
C GLY A 157 -9.59 7.44 3.61
N VAL A 158 -8.86 7.29 2.50
CA VAL A 158 -8.58 8.39 1.55
C VAL A 158 -9.28 8.10 0.24
N ASP A 159 -10.38 8.80 -0.05
CA ASP A 159 -11.16 8.61 -1.26
C ASP A 159 -10.65 9.49 -2.40
N ARG A 160 -9.68 8.97 -3.17
CA ARG A 160 -9.14 9.60 -4.39
C ARG A 160 -9.96 9.28 -5.65
N ILE A 161 -10.91 8.34 -5.57
CA ILE A 161 -11.61 7.78 -6.74
C ILE A 161 -13.01 8.36 -6.89
N GLY A 162 -13.70 8.62 -5.78
CA GLY A 162 -15.12 8.99 -5.76
C GLY A 162 -16.05 7.82 -6.09
N HIS A 163 -17.19 8.09 -6.70
CA HIS A 163 -18.14 7.07 -7.19
C HIS A 163 -18.60 6.05 -6.11
N GLY A 164 -18.80 6.50 -4.86
CA GLY A 164 -19.24 5.65 -3.75
C GLY A 164 -18.11 4.93 -3.00
N HIS A 165 -16.85 5.15 -3.38
CA HIS A 165 -15.69 4.53 -2.75
C HIS A 165 -15.58 4.89 -1.26
N ALA A 166 -15.92 6.13 -0.88
CA ALA A 166 -15.96 6.55 0.52
C ALA A 166 -16.86 5.67 1.40
N GLU A 167 -18.01 5.22 0.87
CA GLU A 167 -18.91 4.33 1.61
C GLU A 167 -18.29 2.94 1.76
N GLU A 168 -17.64 2.44 0.72
CA GLU A 168 -16.94 1.15 0.78
C GLU A 168 -15.76 1.19 1.76
N LEU A 169 -14.99 2.28 1.83
CA LEU A 169 -13.93 2.44 2.82
C LEU A 169 -14.50 2.39 4.26
N ARG A 170 -15.64 3.06 4.53
CA ARG A 170 -16.31 2.98 5.84
C ARG A 170 -16.79 1.57 6.17
N LYS A 171 -17.38 0.86 5.20
CA LYS A 171 -17.81 -0.54 5.39
C LYS A 171 -16.65 -1.48 5.72
N HIS A 172 -15.44 -1.16 5.25
CA HIS A 172 -14.23 -1.93 5.54
C HIS A 172 -13.51 -1.52 6.82
N GLY A 173 -14.05 -0.56 7.57
CA GLY A 173 -13.58 -0.20 8.90
C GLY A 173 -12.81 1.12 8.99
N ALA A 174 -12.96 2.03 8.01
CA ALA A 174 -12.45 3.38 8.17
C ALA A 174 -13.30 4.16 9.20
N ASP A 175 -12.66 4.73 10.21
CA ASP A 175 -13.29 5.58 11.23
C ASP A 175 -13.73 6.91 10.61
N THR A 176 -12.94 7.43 9.69
CA THR A 176 -13.27 8.60 8.88
C THR A 176 -12.79 8.43 7.45
N VAL A 177 -13.40 9.19 6.54
CA VAL A 177 -12.97 9.23 5.13
C VAL A 177 -12.84 10.68 4.68
N VAL A 178 -11.69 11.00 4.12
CA VAL A 178 -11.36 12.29 3.54
C VAL A 178 -11.05 12.13 2.04
N LYS A 179 -11.16 13.19 1.27
CA LYS A 179 -10.72 13.22 -0.13
C LYS A 179 -9.27 13.65 -0.27
N ASP A 180 -8.83 14.48 0.67
CA ASP A 180 -7.53 15.12 0.67
C ASP A 180 -6.99 15.09 2.12
N LEU A 181 -5.72 14.74 2.30
CA LEU A 181 -5.13 14.72 3.64
C LEU A 181 -5.01 16.14 4.25
N ALA A 182 -5.03 17.18 3.41
CA ALA A 182 -5.09 18.55 3.90
C ALA A 182 -6.39 18.88 4.65
N ASP A 183 -7.46 18.10 4.46
CA ASP A 183 -8.71 18.22 5.24
C ASP A 183 -8.50 17.91 6.74
N LEU A 184 -7.33 17.37 7.09
CA LEU A 184 -6.95 16.99 8.46
C LEU A 184 -5.94 17.97 9.10
N LEU A 185 -5.55 19.04 8.40
CA LEU A 185 -4.70 20.12 8.90
C LEU A 185 -5.54 21.26 9.56
#